data_3e39880d7dc37d5c0e0c1babc58c3304
#
_entry.id   3e39880d7dc37d5c0e0c1babc58c3304
#
_cell.length_a   1.000
_cell.length_b   1.000
_cell.length_c   1.000
_cell.angle_alpha   90.00
_cell.angle_beta   90.00
_cell.angle_gamma   90.00
#
_symmetry.space_group_name_H-M   'P 1'
#
loop_
_entity.id
_entity.type
_entity.pdbx_description
1 polymer ?
#
loop_
_entity_poly.entity_id
_entity_poly.type
_entity_poly.pdbx_seq_one_letter_code
_entity_poly.pdbx_strand_id
1 'polypeptide(L)'
;MIQAPEYENEVMILFSHMLQHFNMRIIQFGTLFPDAIVERKKGKKWEKLNIEFELYSSSFQSHLPDKERKCDIVVCWENNHWGKNESQKKHYDIIKLKKELEAIL
;
A
#
# COMPACT_ATOMS: atom_id res chain seq x y z
N MET A 1 5.19 -21.74 -5.08
CA MET A 1 4.44 -20.78 -5.88
C MET A 1 3.60 -19.88 -4.97
N ILE A 2 3.61 -18.59 -5.23
CA ILE A 2 2.84 -17.64 -4.41
C ILE A 2 1.43 -17.57 -4.97
N GLN A 3 0.46 -17.77 -4.10
CA GLN A 3 -0.93 -17.67 -4.49
C GLN A 3 -1.37 -16.19 -4.46
N ALA A 4 -2.19 -15.80 -5.43
CA ALA A 4 -2.70 -14.44 -5.47
C ALA A 4 -3.59 -14.17 -4.26
N PRO A 5 -3.51 -12.98 -3.67
CA PRO A 5 -4.38 -12.62 -2.56
C PRO A 5 -5.85 -12.59 -2.96
N GLU A 6 -6.70 -13.03 -2.05
CA GLU A 6 -8.14 -12.94 -2.24
C GLU A 6 -8.78 -11.97 -1.24
N TYR A 7 -8.06 -11.57 -0.23
CA TYR A 7 -8.55 -10.69 0.82
C TYR A 7 -7.51 -9.65 1.17
N GLU A 8 -7.95 -8.56 1.77
CA GLU A 8 -7.06 -7.47 2.13
C GLU A 8 -5.96 -7.90 3.09
N ASN A 9 -6.27 -8.76 4.04
CA ASN A 9 -5.24 -9.20 4.98
C ASN A 9 -4.15 -10.01 4.30
N GLU A 10 -4.46 -10.65 3.19
CA GLU A 10 -3.44 -11.38 2.43
C GLU A 10 -2.53 -10.41 1.67
N VAL A 11 -3.06 -9.26 1.27
CA VAL A 11 -2.25 -8.21 0.68
C VAL A 11 -1.24 -7.72 1.71
N MET A 12 -1.69 -7.55 2.95
CA MET A 12 -0.82 -7.13 4.04
C MET A 12 0.29 -8.14 4.30
N ILE A 13 -0.06 -9.42 4.29
CA ILE A 13 0.92 -10.48 4.51
C ILE A 13 1.96 -10.49 3.40
N LEU A 14 1.51 -10.39 2.16
CA LEU A 14 2.44 -10.36 1.02
C LEU A 14 3.36 -9.15 1.11
N PHE A 15 2.79 -7.99 1.43
CA PHE A 15 3.60 -6.78 1.58
C PHE A 15 4.68 -6.96 2.63
N SER A 16 4.34 -7.61 3.74
CA SER A 16 5.31 -7.81 4.81
C SER A 16 6.48 -8.70 4.39
N HIS A 17 6.27 -9.56 3.40
CA HIS A 17 7.35 -10.36 2.84
C HIS A 17 8.21 -9.59 1.84
N MET A 18 7.73 -8.45 1.39
CA MET A 18 8.41 -7.67 0.36
C MET A 18 9.03 -6.38 0.90
N LEU A 19 9.05 -6.20 2.21
CA LEU A 19 9.51 -4.96 2.83
C LEU A 19 10.91 -4.57 2.39
N GLN A 20 11.81 -5.53 2.28
CA GLN A 20 13.17 -5.25 1.89
C GLN A 20 13.26 -4.69 0.49
N HIS A 21 12.40 -5.18 -0.39
CA HIS A 21 12.33 -4.69 -1.77
C HIS A 21 11.96 -3.20 -1.80
N PHE A 22 11.15 -2.75 -0.85
CA PHE A 22 10.72 -1.36 -0.78
C PHE A 22 11.58 -0.49 0.14
N ASN A 23 12.61 -1.06 0.75
CA ASN A 23 13.45 -0.37 1.73
C ASN A 23 12.63 0.15 2.90
N MET A 24 11.73 -0.68 3.37
CA MET A 24 10.81 -0.34 4.45
C MET A 24 10.94 -1.28 5.63
N ARG A 25 10.50 -0.80 6.78
CA ARG A 25 10.34 -1.63 7.97
C ARG A 25 9.02 -1.26 8.64
N ILE A 26 8.34 -2.25 9.21
CA ILE A 26 7.06 -2.03 9.85
C ILE A 26 7.30 -1.58 11.29
N ILE A 27 6.65 -0.47 11.66
CA ILE A 27 6.68 0.06 13.00
C ILE A 27 5.49 -0.47 13.79
N GLN A 28 4.33 -0.52 13.16
CA GLN A 28 3.12 -0.86 13.86
C GLN A 28 2.03 -1.29 12.88
N PHE A 29 1.23 -2.28 13.26
CA PHE A 29 -0.02 -2.57 12.58
C PHE A 29 -1.14 -1.95 13.40
N GLY A 30 -2.04 -1.25 12.74
CA GLY A 30 -3.20 -0.67 13.40
C GLY A 30 -4.41 -1.54 13.24
N THR A 31 -5.40 -1.31 14.08
CA THR A 31 -6.68 -2.00 13.96
C THR A 31 -7.74 -1.09 13.36
N LEU A 32 -7.51 0.20 13.38
CA LEU A 32 -8.42 1.17 12.79
C LEU A 32 -7.74 1.81 11.59
N PHE A 33 -7.31 3.02 11.70
CA PHE A 33 -6.63 3.71 10.63
C PHE A 33 -5.41 4.43 11.20
N PRO A 34 -4.24 4.30 10.57
CA PRO A 34 -3.96 3.55 9.35
C PRO A 34 -3.83 2.06 9.61
N ASP A 35 -3.92 1.25 8.56
CA ASP A 35 -3.73 -0.19 8.70
C ASP A 35 -2.34 -0.52 9.20
N ALA A 36 -1.35 0.24 8.79
CA ALA A 36 0.02 0.05 9.24
C ALA A 36 0.79 1.35 9.19
N ILE A 37 1.82 1.41 10.01
CA ILE A 37 2.80 2.50 9.98
C ILE A 37 4.14 1.88 9.67
N VAL A 38 4.81 2.41 8.65
CA VAL A 38 6.13 1.93 8.25
C VAL A 38 7.11 3.08 8.26
N GLU A 39 8.39 2.73 8.23
CA GLU A 39 9.44 3.69 7.92
C GLU A 39 10.12 3.25 6.64
N ARG A 40 10.34 4.18 5.73
CA ARG A 40 11.05 3.94 4.49
C ARG A 40 12.38 4.65 4.51
N LYS A 41 13.42 3.94 4.14
CA LYS A 41 14.75 4.54 4.13
C LYS A 41 14.93 5.39 2.89
N LYS A 42 15.36 6.63 3.11
CA LYS A 42 15.71 7.57 2.04
C LYS A 42 17.08 8.15 2.35
N GLY A 43 18.08 7.65 1.64
CA GLY A 43 19.46 8.04 1.95
C GLY A 43 19.82 7.56 3.34
N LYS A 44 20.14 8.48 4.22
CA LYS A 44 20.52 8.14 5.59
C LYS A 44 19.38 8.34 6.58
N LYS A 45 18.21 8.72 6.11
CA LYS A 45 17.09 9.02 6.98
C LYS A 45 15.96 8.03 6.78
N TRP A 46 15.14 7.88 7.82
CA TRP A 46 13.95 7.07 7.77
C TRP A 46 12.73 7.98 7.78
N GLU A 47 11.83 7.74 6.84
CA GLU A 47 10.60 8.52 6.68
C GLU A 47 9.42 7.69 7.14
N LYS A 48 8.62 8.25 8.05
CA LYS A 48 7.46 7.55 8.60
C LYS A 48 6.26 7.74 7.68
N LEU A 49 5.59 6.64 7.34
CA LEU A 49 4.50 6.66 6.37
C LEU A 49 3.33 5.83 6.86
N ASN A 50 2.13 6.34 6.62
CA ASN A 50 0.88 5.63 6.94
C ASN A 50 0.44 4.83 5.71
N ILE A 51 0.10 3.56 5.93
CA ILE A 51 -0.22 2.62 4.88
C ILE A 51 -1.66 2.14 5.04
N GLU A 52 -2.39 2.06 3.92
CA GLU A 52 -3.67 1.38 3.85
C GLU A 52 -3.56 0.21 2.87
N PHE A 53 -4.18 -0.91 3.20
CA PHE A 53 -4.15 -2.09 2.35
C PHE A 53 -5.51 -2.31 1.70
N GLU A 54 -5.52 -2.59 0.41
CA GLU A 54 -6.74 -2.90 -0.33
C GLU A 54 -6.43 -4.00 -1.32
N LEU A 55 -7.42 -4.81 -1.64
CA LEU A 55 -7.24 -5.80 -2.69
C LEU A 55 -7.12 -5.11 -4.04
N TYR A 56 -7.98 -4.14 -4.28
CA TYR A 56 -7.95 -3.33 -5.49
C TYR A 56 -7.92 -1.86 -5.10
N SER A 57 -7.21 -1.07 -5.90
CA SER A 57 -7.10 0.36 -5.62
C SER A 57 -8.45 1.06 -5.58
N SER A 58 -9.41 0.59 -6.37
CA SER A 58 -10.74 1.19 -6.39
C SER A 58 -11.45 1.05 -5.05
N SER A 59 -11.09 0.07 -4.25
CA SER A 59 -11.71 -0.11 -2.94
C SER A 59 -11.38 1.05 -2.01
N PHE A 60 -10.18 1.58 -2.11
CA PHE A 60 -9.80 2.71 -1.26
C PHE A 60 -10.59 3.96 -1.65
N GLN A 61 -10.88 4.11 -2.91
CA GLN A 61 -11.58 5.29 -3.39
C GLN A 61 -12.94 5.46 -2.72
N SER A 62 -13.60 4.37 -2.39
CA SER A 62 -14.89 4.42 -1.72
C SER A 62 -14.79 4.87 -0.27
N HIS A 63 -13.61 4.93 0.28
CA HIS A 63 -13.40 5.32 1.67
C HIS A 63 -12.99 6.78 1.81
N LEU A 64 -12.90 7.50 0.69
CA LEU A 64 -12.57 8.91 0.73
C LEU A 64 -13.77 9.70 1.23
N PRO A 65 -13.58 10.86 1.85
CA PRO A 65 -12.29 11.50 2.13
C PRO A 65 -11.71 11.17 3.50
N ASP A 66 -12.40 10.38 4.30
CA ASP A 66 -12.02 10.18 5.69
C ASP A 66 -10.61 9.62 5.84
N LYS A 67 -10.26 8.65 5.02
CA LYS A 67 -8.95 8.03 5.11
C LYS A 67 -7.87 8.78 4.36
N GLU A 68 -8.26 9.52 3.34
CA GLU A 68 -7.30 10.17 2.46
C GLU A 68 -6.36 11.10 3.19
N ARG A 69 -6.88 11.81 4.16
CA ARG A 69 -6.09 12.83 4.85
C ARG A 69 -4.86 12.31 5.54
N LYS A 70 -4.88 11.05 5.93
CA LYS A 70 -3.80 10.48 6.73
C LYS A 70 -3.08 9.35 6.06
N CYS A 71 -3.42 9.06 4.83
CA CYS A 71 -2.81 7.96 4.11
C CYS A 71 -1.69 8.47 3.22
N ASP A 72 -0.53 7.86 3.34
CA ASP A 72 0.60 8.22 2.49
C ASP A 72 0.74 7.27 1.32
N ILE A 73 0.45 5.99 1.53
CA ILE A 73 0.58 4.97 0.50
C ILE A 73 -0.58 3.99 0.61
N VAL A 74 -1.21 3.71 -0.52
CA VAL A 74 -2.16 2.60 -0.63
C VAL A 74 -1.41 1.43 -1.25
N VAL A 75 -1.36 0.31 -0.52
CA VAL A 75 -0.75 -0.92 -1.01
C VAL A 75 -1.88 -1.83 -1.45
N CYS A 76 -1.93 -2.18 -2.72
CA CYS A 76 -2.98 -3.03 -3.26
C CYS A 76 -2.37 -4.16 -4.07
N TRP A 77 -3.19 -5.21 -4.30
CA TRP A 77 -2.75 -6.28 -5.19
C TRP A 77 -2.76 -5.78 -6.62
N GLU A 78 -3.84 -5.12 -7.01
CA GLU A 78 -4.02 -4.70 -8.39
C GLU A 78 -4.62 -3.32 -8.46
N ASN A 79 -4.05 -2.46 -9.30
CA ASN A 79 -4.57 -1.13 -9.53
C ASN A 79 -5.51 -1.17 -10.71
N ASN A 80 -6.80 -1.06 -10.45
CA ASN A 80 -7.79 -1.24 -11.50
C ASN A 80 -8.50 0.05 -11.92
N HIS A 81 -8.25 1.17 -11.26
CA HIS A 81 -9.02 2.36 -11.55
C HIS A 81 -8.28 3.67 -11.67
N TRP A 82 -7.19 3.79 -10.99
CA TRP A 82 -6.58 5.10 -10.80
C TRP A 82 -6.15 5.80 -12.08
N GLY A 83 -5.80 5.04 -13.08
CA GLY A 83 -5.37 5.63 -14.33
C GLY A 83 -6.44 6.40 -15.03
N LYS A 84 -7.70 6.18 -14.68
CA LYS A 84 -8.82 6.81 -15.35
C LYS A 84 -9.26 8.12 -14.71
N ASN A 85 -8.82 8.39 -13.51
CA ASN A 85 -9.25 9.55 -12.74
C ASN A 85 -8.05 10.28 -12.18
N GLU A 86 -7.25 10.77 -13.08
CA GLU A 86 -6.02 11.44 -12.70
C GLU A 86 -6.22 12.60 -11.75
N SER A 87 -7.31 13.31 -11.93
CA SER A 87 -7.56 14.50 -11.13
C SER A 87 -7.88 14.18 -9.68
N GLN A 88 -8.22 12.94 -9.40
CA GLN A 88 -8.67 12.57 -8.05
C GLN A 88 -7.57 12.02 -7.16
N LYS A 89 -6.45 11.69 -7.73
CA LYS A 89 -5.37 11.17 -6.91
C LYS A 89 -4.56 12.35 -6.41
N LYS A 90 -3.66 12.20 -5.57
CA LYS A 90 -2.70 13.25 -5.33
C LYS A 90 -2.19 13.34 -3.95
N HIS A 91 -2.88 12.73 -3.02
CA HIS A 91 -2.47 12.83 -1.64
C HIS A 91 -1.74 11.59 -1.16
N TYR A 92 -1.63 10.58 -2.02
CA TYR A 92 -0.97 9.34 -1.65
C TYR A 92 -0.44 8.62 -2.88
N ASP A 93 0.55 7.77 -2.66
CA ASP A 93 1.10 6.92 -3.70
C ASP A 93 0.42 5.57 -3.69
N ILE A 94 0.56 4.83 -4.78
CA ILE A 94 0.00 3.49 -4.88
C ILE A 94 1.13 2.51 -5.18
N ILE A 95 1.19 1.46 -4.36
CA ILE A 95 2.09 0.33 -4.60
C ILE A 95 1.24 -0.83 -5.08
N LYS A 96 1.54 -1.35 -6.27
CA LYS A 96 0.81 -2.44 -6.90
C LYS A 96 1.64 -3.70 -6.74
N LEU A 97 1.29 -4.54 -5.76
CA LEU A 97 2.12 -5.68 -5.41
C LEU A 97 2.24 -6.69 -6.53
N LYS A 98 1.17 -6.90 -7.30
CA LYS A 98 1.23 -7.85 -8.42
C LYS A 98 2.33 -7.45 -9.40
N LYS A 99 2.37 -6.16 -9.72
CA LYS A 99 3.36 -5.66 -10.66
C LYS A 99 4.76 -5.70 -10.08
N GLU A 100 4.89 -5.35 -8.80
CA GLU A 100 6.19 -5.38 -8.14
C GLU A 100 6.73 -6.80 -8.04
N LEU A 101 5.86 -7.74 -7.71
CA LEU A 101 6.25 -9.13 -7.61
C LEU A 101 6.72 -9.68 -8.96
N GLU A 102 6.02 -9.34 -10.03
CA GLU A 102 6.40 -9.75 -11.36
C GLU A 102 7.78 -9.22 -11.75
N ALA A 103 8.13 -8.05 -11.26
CA ALA A 103 9.41 -7.43 -11.58
C ALA A 103 10.59 -8.12 -10.89
N ILE A 104 10.36 -8.80 -9.77
CA ILE A 104 11.45 -9.43 -9.03
C ILE A 104 11.51 -10.95 -9.22
N LEU A 105 10.55 -11.51 -9.92
CA LEU A 105 10.57 -12.95 -10.25
C LEU A 105 11.24 -13.19 -11.64
#